data_b792a1f70cb87d726b06a095e8163a24
#
_entry.id   b792a1f70cb87d726b06a095e8163a24
#
_cell.length_a   1.000
_cell.length_b   1.000
_cell.length_c   1.000
_cell.angle_alpha   90.00
_cell.angle_beta   90.00
_cell.angle_gamma   90.00
#
_symmetry.space_group_name_H-M   'P 1'
#
loop_
_entity.id
_entity.type
_entity.pdbx_description
1 polymer ?
#
loop_
_entity_poly.entity_id
_entity_poly.type
_entity_poly.pdbx_seq_one_letter_code
_entity_poly.pdbx_strand_id
1 'polypeptide(L)'
;MAFDKNKEALALATQESVIDVAATTIDNNFHNCNYIFLCAPVASNTAYLKQLTEYLDDDCILTDVGSVKANIHEEVQTLGIGKYFIGGHPMAGSEKSGYSNSKAMLIENAYFILTPTDQVAREKVEAYEKFAESLKALPVILDYRVHDQITGTISHLPHIIASTLVNFVKTHDTKDEMMKNLAAGGFKDITRIASSSPVMWQNICLKNKDNIVKILDQYINSLEDFKEAVEREDDLDLYTRFESSRNYRNSMPSSSAGPIKKSFAVYCDIIDEAGGIAAIATILASNNISIKNIGIVHNREFEEGVLRIEFYDEDSSKRAVGLLQKFRYIVYER
;
A
#
# COMPACT_ATOMS: atom_id res chain seq x y z
N MET A 1 -7.08 19.59 -15.73
CA MET A 1 -8.56 19.51 -15.71
C MET A 1 -8.99 18.34 -14.86
N ALA A 2 -10.10 18.45 -14.10
CA ALA A 2 -10.70 17.34 -13.38
C ALA A 2 -12.23 17.35 -13.47
N PHE A 3 -12.82 16.16 -13.47
CA PHE A 3 -14.25 15.94 -13.35
C PHE A 3 -14.52 15.16 -12.06
N ASP A 4 -15.46 15.64 -11.26
CA ASP A 4 -15.97 14.93 -10.07
C ASP A 4 -17.47 15.25 -9.89
N LYS A 5 -18.22 14.30 -9.34
CA LYS A 5 -19.62 14.54 -8.93
C LYS A 5 -19.71 15.45 -7.69
N ASN A 6 -18.66 15.46 -6.89
CA ASN A 6 -18.54 16.32 -5.72
C ASN A 6 -18.03 17.72 -6.12
N LYS A 7 -18.97 18.66 -6.25
CA LYS A 7 -18.67 20.05 -6.63
C LYS A 7 -17.81 20.79 -5.61
N GLU A 8 -17.92 20.43 -4.32
CA GLU A 8 -17.13 21.04 -3.26
C GLU A 8 -15.64 20.61 -3.38
N ALA A 9 -15.38 19.33 -3.70
CA ALA A 9 -14.05 18.84 -3.98
C ALA A 9 -13.41 19.55 -5.18
N LEU A 10 -14.15 19.74 -6.26
CA LEU A 10 -13.70 20.50 -7.43
C LEU A 10 -13.38 21.95 -7.08
N ALA A 11 -14.27 22.61 -6.34
CA ALA A 11 -14.08 24.00 -5.93
C ALA A 11 -12.82 24.17 -5.06
N LEU A 12 -12.60 23.25 -4.11
CA LEU A 12 -11.42 23.26 -3.25
C LEU A 12 -10.14 23.03 -4.05
N ALA A 13 -10.12 22.04 -4.94
CA ALA A 13 -8.97 21.73 -5.79
C ALA A 13 -8.62 22.91 -6.73
N THR A 14 -9.63 23.64 -7.21
CA THR A 14 -9.43 24.86 -8.01
C THR A 14 -8.86 25.99 -7.16
N GLN A 15 -9.41 26.20 -5.97
CA GLN A 15 -8.92 27.23 -5.03
C GLN A 15 -7.46 26.99 -4.63
N GLU A 16 -7.07 25.73 -4.45
CA GLU A 16 -5.70 25.31 -4.12
C GLU A 16 -4.77 25.26 -5.34
N SER A 17 -5.27 25.63 -6.53
CA SER A 17 -4.51 25.61 -7.80
C SER A 17 -3.96 24.23 -8.17
N VAL A 18 -4.62 23.14 -7.74
CA VAL A 18 -4.28 21.76 -8.13
C VAL A 18 -4.86 21.41 -9.48
N ILE A 19 -6.00 22.01 -9.84
CA ILE A 19 -6.62 21.88 -11.16
C ILE A 19 -6.86 23.27 -11.77
N ASP A 20 -6.70 23.37 -13.11
CA ASP A 20 -6.96 24.61 -13.86
C ASP A 20 -8.42 24.68 -14.33
N VAL A 21 -9.05 23.54 -14.60
CA VAL A 21 -10.41 23.46 -15.13
C VAL A 21 -11.22 22.42 -14.34
N ALA A 22 -12.32 22.87 -13.74
CA ALA A 22 -13.32 22.04 -13.10
C ALA A 22 -14.42 21.69 -14.11
N ALA A 23 -14.44 20.46 -14.62
CA ALA A 23 -15.46 19.96 -15.52
C ALA A 23 -16.67 19.42 -14.73
N THR A 24 -17.87 19.74 -15.17
CA THR A 24 -19.12 19.22 -14.59
C THR A 24 -19.75 18.12 -15.43
N THR A 25 -19.24 17.92 -16.64
CA THR A 25 -19.66 16.91 -17.61
C THR A 25 -18.42 16.31 -18.30
N ILE A 26 -18.56 15.10 -18.82
CA ILE A 26 -17.59 14.51 -19.75
C ILE A 26 -18.04 14.95 -21.14
N ASP A 27 -17.26 15.78 -21.80
CA ASP A 27 -17.56 16.42 -23.08
C ASP A 27 -16.29 16.68 -23.91
N ASN A 28 -16.37 17.48 -24.96
CA ASN A 28 -15.28 17.80 -25.86
C ASN A 28 -14.00 18.35 -25.19
N ASN A 29 -14.07 18.78 -23.94
CA ASN A 29 -12.87 19.21 -23.22
C ASN A 29 -11.89 18.07 -22.92
N PHE A 30 -12.33 16.80 -23.07
CA PHE A 30 -11.49 15.63 -22.90
C PHE A 30 -10.68 15.28 -24.17
N HIS A 31 -10.94 15.90 -25.32
CA HIS A 31 -10.05 15.83 -26.48
C HIS A 31 -8.70 16.47 -26.17
N ASN A 32 -7.67 16.02 -26.87
CA ASN A 32 -6.27 16.48 -26.74
C ASN A 32 -5.68 16.24 -25.34
N CYS A 33 -6.26 15.36 -24.51
CA CYS A 33 -5.65 14.93 -23.26
C CYS A 33 -4.55 13.90 -23.54
N ASN A 34 -3.32 14.15 -23.07
CA ASN A 34 -2.26 13.16 -23.15
C ASN A 34 -2.52 11.99 -22.18
N TYR A 35 -3.14 12.27 -21.02
CA TYR A 35 -3.51 11.28 -20.02
C TYR A 35 -4.93 11.52 -19.53
N ILE A 36 -5.69 10.44 -19.38
CA ILE A 36 -6.99 10.44 -18.71
C ILE A 36 -6.95 9.39 -17.59
N PHE A 37 -7.04 9.83 -16.34
CA PHE A 37 -7.03 8.99 -15.15
C PHE A 37 -8.45 8.74 -14.65
N LEU A 38 -8.85 7.50 -14.54
CA LEU A 38 -10.09 7.05 -13.91
C LEU A 38 -9.83 6.77 -12.42
N CYS A 39 -10.16 7.74 -11.57
CA CYS A 39 -9.94 7.67 -10.13
C CYS A 39 -11.24 7.46 -9.32
N ALA A 40 -12.35 7.17 -9.98
CA ALA A 40 -13.64 6.92 -9.34
C ALA A 40 -13.74 5.47 -8.81
N PRO A 41 -14.74 5.15 -7.98
CA PRO A 41 -15.01 3.76 -7.61
C PRO A 41 -15.19 2.87 -8.84
N VAL A 42 -14.71 1.61 -8.75
CA VAL A 42 -14.62 0.67 -9.89
C VAL A 42 -15.93 0.57 -10.69
N ALA A 43 -17.09 0.55 -10.01
CA ALA A 43 -18.39 0.50 -10.68
C ALA A 43 -18.70 1.76 -11.52
N SER A 44 -18.17 2.92 -11.13
CA SER A 44 -18.35 4.17 -11.86
C SER A 44 -17.39 4.27 -13.04
N ASN A 45 -16.18 3.72 -12.93
CA ASN A 45 -15.18 3.74 -13.98
C ASN A 45 -15.69 3.10 -15.27
N THR A 46 -16.40 1.98 -15.18
CA THR A 46 -17.02 1.32 -16.36
C THR A 46 -17.98 2.24 -17.10
N ALA A 47 -18.80 3.02 -16.36
CA ALA A 47 -19.73 3.98 -16.98
C ALA A 47 -18.99 5.16 -17.63
N TYR A 48 -17.89 5.60 -17.04
CA TYR A 48 -17.06 6.68 -17.60
C TYR A 48 -16.27 6.23 -18.83
N LEU A 49 -15.79 4.98 -18.86
CA LEU A 49 -15.14 4.42 -20.05
C LEU A 49 -16.00 4.60 -21.31
N LYS A 50 -17.29 4.26 -21.22
CA LYS A 50 -18.23 4.40 -22.35
C LYS A 50 -18.37 5.83 -22.84
N GLN A 51 -18.44 6.78 -21.90
CA GLN A 51 -18.56 8.19 -22.25
C GLN A 51 -17.27 8.75 -22.85
N LEU A 52 -16.11 8.29 -22.37
CA LEU A 52 -14.81 8.77 -22.83
C LEU A 52 -14.41 8.22 -24.20
N THR A 53 -15.01 7.14 -24.68
CA THR A 53 -14.64 6.48 -25.94
C THR A 53 -14.63 7.44 -27.13
N GLU A 54 -15.55 8.40 -27.16
CA GLU A 54 -15.68 9.39 -28.26
C GLU A 54 -14.61 10.49 -28.20
N TYR A 55 -13.89 10.64 -27.08
CA TYR A 55 -12.93 11.72 -26.83
C TYR A 55 -11.48 11.26 -26.81
N LEU A 56 -11.21 9.98 -27.12
CA LEU A 56 -9.85 9.40 -27.10
C LEU A 56 -9.12 9.70 -28.40
N ASP A 57 -8.09 10.52 -28.32
CA ASP A 57 -7.19 10.79 -29.42
C ASP A 57 -6.04 9.78 -29.47
N ASP A 58 -5.39 9.64 -30.65
CA ASP A 58 -4.37 8.58 -30.84
C ASP A 58 -3.19 8.65 -29.86
N ASP A 59 -2.82 9.82 -29.40
CA ASP A 59 -1.73 10.01 -28.46
C ASP A 59 -2.16 9.87 -26.97
N CYS A 60 -3.46 9.74 -26.71
CA CYS A 60 -3.98 9.62 -25.35
C CYS A 60 -3.60 8.29 -24.69
N ILE A 61 -3.24 8.35 -23.42
CA ILE A 61 -3.14 7.21 -22.52
C ILE A 61 -4.32 7.27 -21.55
N LEU A 62 -5.24 6.33 -21.71
CA LEU A 62 -6.34 6.12 -20.77
C LEU A 62 -5.90 5.14 -19.70
N THR A 63 -6.08 5.50 -18.43
CA THR A 63 -5.67 4.66 -17.30
C THR A 63 -6.66 4.74 -16.15
N ASP A 64 -6.58 3.79 -15.23
CA ASP A 64 -7.27 3.82 -13.94
C ASP A 64 -6.27 3.68 -12.79
N VAL A 65 -6.76 3.80 -11.55
CA VAL A 65 -5.95 3.60 -10.34
C VAL A 65 -6.61 2.58 -9.38
N GLY A 66 -7.51 1.76 -9.89
CA GLY A 66 -8.24 0.78 -9.10
C GLY A 66 -7.36 -0.38 -8.60
N SER A 67 -7.80 -1.04 -7.53
CA SER A 67 -7.10 -2.17 -6.92
C SER A 67 -7.41 -3.53 -7.56
N VAL A 68 -8.33 -3.59 -8.51
CA VAL A 68 -8.67 -4.79 -9.31
C VAL A 68 -8.64 -4.41 -10.77
N LYS A 69 -8.04 -5.24 -11.63
CA LYS A 69 -7.76 -4.93 -13.03
C LYS A 69 -8.63 -5.72 -14.02
N ALA A 70 -8.99 -6.97 -13.71
CA ALA A 70 -9.66 -7.83 -14.69
C ALA A 70 -10.94 -7.19 -15.25
N ASN A 71 -11.81 -6.68 -14.40
CA ASN A 71 -13.10 -6.13 -14.83
C ASN A 71 -12.97 -4.90 -15.74
N ILE A 72 -11.98 -4.03 -15.52
CA ILE A 72 -11.79 -2.84 -16.37
C ILE A 72 -11.14 -3.23 -17.71
N HIS A 73 -10.22 -4.20 -17.72
CA HIS A 73 -9.64 -4.75 -18.93
C HIS A 73 -10.69 -5.43 -19.83
N GLU A 74 -11.62 -6.20 -19.25
CA GLU A 74 -12.74 -6.82 -19.97
C GLU A 74 -13.65 -5.77 -20.62
N GLU A 75 -13.96 -4.69 -19.89
CA GLU A 75 -14.77 -3.59 -20.46
C GLU A 75 -14.02 -2.85 -21.56
N VAL A 76 -12.74 -2.55 -21.38
CA VAL A 76 -11.87 -1.94 -22.41
C VAL A 76 -11.82 -2.80 -23.67
N GLN A 77 -11.73 -4.13 -23.52
CA GLN A 77 -11.77 -5.06 -24.65
C GLN A 77 -13.13 -5.04 -25.36
N THR A 78 -14.22 -5.04 -24.57
CA THR A 78 -15.59 -4.98 -25.11
C THR A 78 -15.85 -3.71 -25.91
N LEU A 79 -15.29 -2.58 -25.45
CA LEU A 79 -15.40 -1.28 -26.13
C LEU A 79 -14.43 -1.11 -27.30
N GLY A 80 -13.49 -2.02 -27.51
CA GLY A 80 -12.49 -1.95 -28.59
C GLY A 80 -11.49 -0.81 -28.43
N ILE A 81 -11.26 -0.31 -27.22
CA ILE A 81 -10.37 0.83 -26.93
C ILE A 81 -9.02 0.41 -26.34
N GLY A 82 -8.65 -0.85 -26.53
CA GLY A 82 -7.41 -1.42 -25.96
C GLY A 82 -6.14 -0.66 -26.32
N LYS A 83 -6.04 -0.09 -27.53
CA LYS A 83 -4.86 0.69 -27.98
C LYS A 83 -4.57 1.94 -27.14
N TYR A 84 -5.51 2.37 -26.32
CA TYR A 84 -5.36 3.54 -25.45
C TYR A 84 -5.10 3.18 -23.97
N PHE A 85 -5.39 1.95 -23.57
CA PHE A 85 -5.55 1.63 -22.16
C PHE A 85 -4.34 0.92 -21.54
N ILE A 86 -3.82 1.53 -20.50
CA ILE A 86 -2.84 0.94 -19.58
C ILE A 86 -3.44 1.01 -18.18
N GLY A 87 -3.86 -0.11 -17.60
CA GLY A 87 -4.35 -0.12 -16.22
C GLY A 87 -3.25 0.29 -15.26
N GLY A 88 -3.60 1.04 -14.22
CA GLY A 88 -2.70 1.47 -13.17
C GLY A 88 -3.18 1.00 -11.80
N HIS A 89 -2.26 0.72 -10.90
CA HIS A 89 -2.55 0.48 -9.48
C HIS A 89 -1.39 0.95 -8.63
N PRO A 90 -1.44 2.15 -8.05
CA PRO A 90 -0.50 2.54 -7.01
C PRO A 90 -0.77 1.67 -5.77
N MET A 91 0.23 0.87 -5.36
CA MET A 91 0.17 0.04 -4.16
C MET A 91 0.32 0.91 -2.89
N ALA A 92 -0.49 1.96 -2.84
CA ALA A 92 -0.50 2.96 -1.79
C ALA A 92 -1.95 3.41 -1.54
N GLY A 93 -2.20 3.92 -0.37
CA GLY A 93 -3.51 4.43 -0.01
C GLY A 93 -3.63 4.74 1.47
N SER A 94 -4.75 5.32 1.82
CA SER A 94 -5.15 5.51 3.22
C SER A 94 -6.60 5.05 3.40
N GLU A 95 -6.99 4.81 4.63
CA GLU A 95 -8.37 4.46 4.99
C GLU A 95 -9.35 5.64 4.79
N LYS A 96 -8.83 6.84 4.54
CA LYS A 96 -9.60 8.06 4.33
C LYS A 96 -9.80 8.32 2.84
N SER A 97 -10.99 8.72 2.44
CA SER A 97 -11.34 9.05 1.06
C SER A 97 -11.58 10.54 0.87
N GLY A 98 -11.62 10.96 -0.39
CA GLY A 98 -11.92 12.34 -0.80
C GLY A 98 -10.69 13.22 -0.94
N TYR A 99 -10.85 14.30 -1.69
CA TYR A 99 -9.78 15.23 -2.05
C TYR A 99 -9.04 15.79 -0.84
N SER A 100 -9.75 16.19 0.22
CA SER A 100 -9.15 16.75 1.45
C SER A 100 -8.17 15.82 2.18
N ASN A 101 -8.20 14.51 1.87
CA ASN A 101 -7.28 13.53 2.43
C ASN A 101 -6.17 13.13 1.44
N SER A 102 -6.16 13.69 0.24
CA SER A 102 -5.11 13.42 -0.75
C SER A 102 -3.79 14.08 -0.34
N LYS A 103 -2.68 13.36 -0.56
CA LYS A 103 -1.32 13.86 -0.32
C LYS A 103 -0.40 13.31 -1.40
N ALA A 104 0.37 14.17 -2.06
CA ALA A 104 1.30 13.76 -3.11
C ALA A 104 2.28 12.68 -2.64
N MET A 105 2.76 12.78 -1.39
CA MET A 105 3.71 11.83 -0.80
C MET A 105 3.16 10.40 -0.62
N LEU A 106 1.86 10.16 -0.76
CA LEU A 106 1.29 8.81 -0.64
C LEU A 106 1.80 7.86 -1.73
N ILE A 107 2.16 8.39 -2.90
CA ILE A 107 2.64 7.61 -4.04
C ILE A 107 4.17 7.48 -4.03
N GLU A 108 4.88 8.36 -3.34
CA GLU A 108 6.35 8.35 -3.28
C GLU A 108 6.88 7.04 -2.70
N ASN A 109 7.80 6.39 -3.42
CA ASN A 109 8.40 5.09 -3.10
C ASN A 109 7.41 3.90 -3.03
N ALA A 110 6.15 4.08 -3.46
CA ALA A 110 5.22 2.98 -3.61
C ALA A 110 5.40 2.27 -4.96
N TYR A 111 5.14 0.98 -5.00
CA TYR A 111 4.99 0.30 -6.29
C TYR A 111 3.81 0.89 -7.05
N PHE A 112 4.01 1.14 -8.32
CA PHE A 112 2.95 1.54 -9.25
C PHE A 112 2.84 0.46 -10.33
N ILE A 113 1.85 -0.42 -10.19
CA ILE A 113 1.69 -1.52 -11.13
C ILE A 113 1.01 -0.99 -12.38
N LEU A 114 1.59 -1.30 -13.53
CA LEU A 114 1.09 -0.98 -14.86
C LEU A 114 0.65 -2.27 -15.54
N THR A 115 -0.56 -2.29 -16.08
CA THR A 115 -1.10 -3.44 -16.78
C THR A 115 -1.52 -3.02 -18.20
N PRO A 116 -0.56 -2.91 -19.15
CA PRO A 116 -0.89 -2.57 -20.53
C PRO A 116 -1.72 -3.68 -21.19
N THR A 117 -2.60 -3.31 -22.11
CA THR A 117 -3.21 -4.27 -23.03
C THR A 117 -2.21 -4.67 -24.12
N ASP A 118 -2.45 -5.79 -24.78
CA ASP A 118 -1.61 -6.25 -25.91
C ASP A 118 -1.65 -5.31 -27.14
N GLN A 119 -2.59 -4.36 -27.17
CA GLN A 119 -2.79 -3.43 -28.29
C GLN A 119 -2.09 -2.09 -28.09
N VAL A 120 -1.59 -1.80 -26.89
CA VAL A 120 -0.92 -0.52 -26.60
C VAL A 120 0.47 -0.51 -27.20
N ALA A 121 0.81 0.58 -27.88
CA ALA A 121 2.14 0.80 -28.41
C ALA A 121 3.18 0.87 -27.26
N ARG A 122 4.35 0.29 -27.51
CA ARG A 122 5.44 0.22 -26.53
C ARG A 122 5.87 1.60 -26.03
N GLU A 123 5.88 2.57 -26.91
CA GLU A 123 6.26 3.96 -26.61
C GLU A 123 5.33 4.59 -25.56
N LYS A 124 4.03 4.23 -25.58
CA LYS A 124 3.07 4.69 -24.57
C LYS A 124 3.33 4.03 -23.20
N VAL A 125 3.69 2.77 -23.19
CA VAL A 125 4.06 2.06 -21.95
C VAL A 125 5.28 2.71 -21.34
N GLU A 126 6.35 2.94 -22.12
CA GLU A 126 7.57 3.61 -21.67
C GLU A 126 7.31 5.06 -21.21
N ALA A 127 6.39 5.78 -21.87
CA ALA A 127 5.98 7.12 -21.44
C ALA A 127 5.28 7.09 -20.08
N TYR A 128 4.41 6.10 -19.85
CA TYR A 128 3.70 5.98 -18.58
C TYR A 128 4.61 5.49 -17.45
N GLU A 129 5.59 4.62 -17.72
CA GLU A 129 6.64 4.27 -16.75
C GLU A 129 7.40 5.52 -16.28
N LYS A 130 7.88 6.34 -17.20
CA LYS A 130 8.56 7.61 -16.88
C LYS A 130 7.66 8.58 -16.12
N PHE A 131 6.37 8.62 -16.44
CA PHE A 131 5.41 9.40 -15.67
C PHE A 131 5.32 8.90 -14.22
N ALA A 132 5.17 7.60 -13.99
CA ALA A 132 5.16 7.02 -12.64
C ALA A 132 6.46 7.30 -11.88
N GLU A 133 7.62 7.19 -12.54
CA GLU A 133 8.92 7.55 -11.96
C GLU A 133 9.01 9.03 -11.59
N SER A 134 8.41 9.93 -12.39
CA SER A 134 8.36 11.35 -12.09
C SER A 134 7.58 11.67 -10.81
N LEU A 135 6.63 10.81 -10.45
CA LEU A 135 5.91 10.84 -9.17
C LEU A 135 6.71 10.20 -8.04
N LYS A 136 7.96 9.79 -8.28
CA LYS A 136 8.82 9.03 -7.38
C LYS A 136 8.23 7.67 -6.98
N ALA A 137 7.33 7.13 -7.78
CA ALA A 137 6.83 5.76 -7.64
C ALA A 137 7.79 4.77 -8.31
N LEU A 138 7.57 3.49 -8.04
CA LEU A 138 8.35 2.37 -8.58
C LEU A 138 7.47 1.60 -9.57
N PRO A 139 7.54 1.86 -10.89
CA PRO A 139 6.71 1.20 -11.85
C PRO A 139 7.07 -0.29 -11.95
N VAL A 140 6.06 -1.13 -12.09
CA VAL A 140 6.18 -2.57 -12.33
C VAL A 140 5.14 -2.97 -13.36
N ILE A 141 5.59 -3.54 -14.49
CA ILE A 141 4.68 -4.02 -15.53
C ILE A 141 4.29 -5.47 -15.23
N LEU A 142 2.99 -5.73 -15.19
CA LEU A 142 2.41 -7.07 -15.00
C LEU A 142 1.25 -7.30 -15.98
N ASP A 143 0.99 -8.57 -16.30
CA ASP A 143 -0.32 -8.96 -16.84
C ASP A 143 -1.41 -8.71 -15.79
N TYR A 144 -2.57 -8.23 -16.22
CA TYR A 144 -3.65 -7.85 -15.31
C TYR A 144 -4.23 -9.03 -14.52
N ARG A 145 -4.18 -10.25 -15.05
CA ARG A 145 -4.63 -11.46 -14.35
C ARG A 145 -3.63 -11.87 -13.27
N VAL A 146 -2.34 -11.75 -13.57
CA VAL A 146 -1.25 -11.95 -12.61
C VAL A 146 -1.34 -10.91 -11.49
N HIS A 147 -1.61 -9.65 -11.82
CA HIS A 147 -1.86 -8.60 -10.85
C HIS A 147 -2.99 -8.98 -9.88
N ASP A 148 -4.17 -9.38 -10.39
CA ASP A 148 -5.34 -9.69 -9.56
C ASP A 148 -5.13 -10.95 -8.69
N GLN A 149 -4.33 -11.91 -9.17
CA GLN A 149 -3.91 -13.06 -8.36
C GLN A 149 -2.97 -12.65 -7.23
N ILE A 150 -1.95 -11.82 -7.52
CA ILE A 150 -1.00 -11.33 -6.52
C ILE A 150 -1.72 -10.51 -5.47
N THR A 151 -2.50 -9.49 -5.87
CA THR A 151 -3.23 -8.64 -4.94
C THR A 151 -4.28 -9.40 -4.16
N GLY A 152 -4.91 -10.40 -4.77
CA GLY A 152 -5.79 -11.37 -4.10
C GLY A 152 -5.10 -12.03 -2.91
N THR A 153 -3.85 -12.46 -3.10
CA THR A 153 -3.08 -13.20 -2.09
C THR A 153 -2.50 -12.29 -1.00
N ILE A 154 -1.88 -11.16 -1.39
CA ILE A 154 -1.11 -10.33 -0.43
C ILE A 154 -1.92 -9.18 0.17
N SER A 155 -3.10 -8.88 -0.35
CA SER A 155 -3.95 -7.79 0.11
C SER A 155 -5.37 -8.25 0.46
N HIS A 156 -6.08 -8.88 -0.49
CA HIS A 156 -7.49 -9.19 -0.30
C HIS A 156 -7.70 -10.29 0.75
N LEU A 157 -6.95 -11.38 0.67
CA LEU A 157 -6.99 -12.45 1.67
C LEU A 157 -6.68 -11.94 3.09
N PRO A 158 -5.60 -11.18 3.34
CA PRO A 158 -5.33 -10.60 4.67
C PRO A 158 -6.49 -9.77 5.22
N HIS A 159 -7.16 -8.96 4.40
CA HIS A 159 -8.32 -8.17 4.85
C HIS A 159 -9.53 -9.05 5.21
N ILE A 160 -9.78 -10.10 4.45
CA ILE A 160 -10.85 -11.07 4.75
C ILE A 160 -10.54 -11.79 6.06
N ILE A 161 -9.30 -12.22 6.26
CA ILE A 161 -8.86 -12.87 7.51
C ILE A 161 -9.02 -11.92 8.70
N ALA A 162 -8.54 -10.68 8.58
CA ALA A 162 -8.66 -9.68 9.65
C ALA A 162 -10.12 -9.41 10.01
N SER A 163 -10.98 -9.22 9.00
CA SER A 163 -12.42 -8.99 9.21
C SER A 163 -13.11 -10.20 9.83
N THR A 164 -12.79 -11.42 9.35
CA THR A 164 -13.36 -12.66 9.87
C THR A 164 -12.90 -12.90 11.31
N LEU A 165 -11.64 -12.65 11.62
CA LEU A 165 -11.08 -12.79 12.97
C LEU A 165 -11.75 -11.83 13.97
N VAL A 166 -11.98 -10.56 13.59
CA VAL A 166 -12.70 -9.59 14.42
C VAL A 166 -14.14 -10.06 14.65
N ASN A 167 -14.84 -10.49 13.60
CA ASN A 167 -16.21 -10.98 13.72
C ASN A 167 -16.29 -12.26 14.56
N PHE A 168 -15.31 -13.15 14.43
CA PHE A 168 -15.22 -14.36 15.26
C PHE A 168 -15.11 -14.01 16.73
N VAL A 169 -14.19 -13.13 17.12
CA VAL A 169 -14.07 -12.65 18.51
C VAL A 169 -15.37 -12.00 18.98
N LYS A 170 -15.96 -11.10 18.18
CA LYS A 170 -17.23 -10.44 18.50
C LYS A 170 -18.37 -11.41 18.80
N THR A 171 -18.45 -12.52 18.07
CA THR A 171 -19.54 -13.51 18.24
C THR A 171 -19.30 -14.48 19.41
N HIS A 172 -18.04 -14.63 19.85
CA HIS A 172 -17.66 -15.52 20.96
C HIS A 172 -17.34 -14.78 22.25
N ASP A 173 -17.44 -13.45 22.25
CA ASP A 173 -17.14 -12.66 23.45
C ASP A 173 -18.20 -12.87 24.54
N THR A 174 -17.77 -12.68 25.77
CA THR A 174 -18.65 -12.74 26.94
C THR A 174 -19.54 -11.50 27.01
N LYS A 175 -20.59 -11.56 27.86
CA LYS A 175 -21.46 -10.39 28.11
C LYS A 175 -20.70 -9.17 28.63
N ASP A 176 -19.59 -9.41 29.34
CA ASP A 176 -18.74 -8.37 29.93
C ASP A 176 -17.61 -7.92 28.97
N GLU A 177 -17.68 -8.31 27.69
CA GLU A 177 -16.73 -7.95 26.64
C GLU A 177 -15.26 -8.28 27.02
N MET A 178 -15.02 -9.41 27.69
CA MET A 178 -13.70 -9.77 28.21
C MET A 178 -12.67 -9.97 27.10
N MET A 179 -13.04 -10.61 25.97
CA MET A 179 -12.11 -10.79 24.85
C MET A 179 -11.72 -9.45 24.22
N LYS A 180 -12.70 -8.55 24.05
CA LYS A 180 -12.45 -7.20 23.56
C LYS A 180 -11.54 -6.40 24.49
N ASN A 181 -11.78 -6.47 25.79
CA ASN A 181 -11.00 -5.73 26.80
C ASN A 181 -9.57 -6.27 26.95
N LEU A 182 -9.38 -7.58 26.81
CA LEU A 182 -8.08 -8.23 26.89
C LEU A 182 -7.33 -8.26 25.55
N ALA A 183 -7.94 -7.80 24.47
CA ALA A 183 -7.31 -7.75 23.15
C ALA A 183 -6.04 -6.87 23.18
N ALA A 184 -4.89 -7.53 23.17
CA ALA A 184 -3.57 -6.90 23.24
C ALA A 184 -3.03 -6.54 21.84
N GLY A 185 -1.80 -6.00 21.80
CA GLY A 185 -1.20 -5.46 20.57
C GLY A 185 -1.19 -6.43 19.42
N GLY A 186 -0.84 -7.70 19.61
CA GLY A 186 -0.82 -8.68 18.50
C GLY A 186 -2.17 -8.82 17.79
N PHE A 187 -3.28 -8.88 18.54
CA PHE A 187 -4.61 -8.89 17.93
C PHE A 187 -4.93 -7.58 17.21
N LYS A 188 -4.63 -6.44 17.84
CA LYS A 188 -4.87 -5.11 17.26
C LYS A 188 -4.05 -4.88 16.00
N ASP A 189 -2.80 -5.35 15.97
CA ASP A 189 -1.90 -5.19 14.83
C ASP A 189 -2.40 -6.01 13.62
N ILE A 190 -2.73 -7.28 13.82
CA ILE A 190 -3.26 -8.16 12.74
C ILE A 190 -4.61 -7.67 12.23
N THR A 191 -5.46 -7.15 13.11
CA THR A 191 -6.83 -6.74 12.77
C THR A 191 -6.96 -5.27 12.39
N ARG A 192 -5.91 -4.48 12.43
CA ARG A 192 -5.92 -3.03 12.11
C ARG A 192 -6.62 -2.73 10.78
N ILE A 193 -6.35 -3.54 9.76
CA ILE A 193 -6.89 -3.37 8.42
C ILE A 193 -8.41 -3.66 8.32
N ALA A 194 -9.00 -4.34 9.31
CA ALA A 194 -10.45 -4.57 9.36
C ALA A 194 -11.28 -3.28 9.56
N SER A 195 -10.63 -2.16 9.91
CA SER A 195 -11.28 -0.83 10.04
C SER A 195 -11.45 -0.10 8.71
N SER A 196 -11.11 -0.72 7.59
CA SER A 196 -11.22 -0.13 6.24
C SER A 196 -12.68 0.01 5.79
N SER A 197 -12.91 0.78 4.72
CA SER A 197 -14.26 1.06 4.18
C SER A 197 -15.00 -0.22 3.74
N PRO A 198 -16.18 -0.53 4.33
CA PRO A 198 -16.95 -1.72 3.94
C PRO A 198 -17.39 -1.70 2.47
N VAL A 199 -17.76 -0.54 1.94
CA VAL A 199 -18.21 -0.38 0.55
C VAL A 199 -17.07 -0.68 -0.42
N MET A 200 -15.88 -0.18 -0.12
CA MET A 200 -14.69 -0.45 -0.94
C MET A 200 -14.38 -1.95 -0.97
N TRP A 201 -14.34 -2.60 0.19
CA TRP A 201 -14.01 -4.03 0.31
C TRP A 201 -15.07 -4.93 -0.30
N GLN A 202 -16.37 -4.57 -0.16
CA GLN A 202 -17.45 -5.25 -0.88
C GLN A 202 -17.18 -5.25 -2.39
N ASN A 203 -16.86 -4.10 -2.96
CA ASN A 203 -16.57 -3.99 -4.39
C ASN A 203 -15.33 -4.80 -4.80
N ILE A 204 -14.25 -4.76 -4.02
CA ILE A 204 -13.03 -5.54 -4.28
C ILE A 204 -13.36 -7.03 -4.30
N CYS A 205 -14.05 -7.53 -3.28
CA CYS A 205 -14.41 -8.95 -3.19
C CYS A 205 -15.28 -9.42 -4.37
N LEU A 206 -16.24 -8.60 -4.79
CA LEU A 206 -17.11 -8.93 -5.92
C LEU A 206 -16.35 -8.89 -7.27
N LYS A 207 -15.41 -7.95 -7.43
CA LYS A 207 -14.69 -7.77 -8.69
C LYS A 207 -13.49 -8.72 -8.86
N ASN A 208 -12.90 -9.21 -7.78
CA ASN A 208 -11.84 -10.22 -7.80
C ASN A 208 -12.34 -11.59 -7.27
N LYS A 209 -13.62 -11.86 -7.42
CA LYS A 209 -14.33 -13.00 -6.82
C LYS A 209 -13.63 -14.33 -7.08
N ASP A 210 -13.32 -14.64 -8.33
CA ASP A 210 -12.83 -15.96 -8.72
C ASP A 210 -11.44 -16.25 -8.13
N ASN A 211 -10.54 -15.26 -8.14
CA ASN A 211 -9.25 -15.37 -7.47
C ASN A 211 -9.42 -15.51 -5.96
N ILE A 212 -10.26 -14.67 -5.34
CA ILE A 212 -10.48 -14.69 -3.89
C ILE A 212 -11.04 -16.04 -3.44
N VAL A 213 -12.04 -16.61 -4.13
CA VAL A 213 -12.59 -17.92 -3.78
C VAL A 213 -11.51 -18.98 -3.84
N LYS A 214 -10.77 -19.04 -4.95
CA LYS A 214 -9.67 -20.01 -5.10
C LYS A 214 -8.60 -19.90 -4.00
N ILE A 215 -8.23 -18.67 -3.65
CA ILE A 215 -7.21 -18.38 -2.62
C ILE A 215 -7.75 -18.76 -1.24
N LEU A 216 -9.03 -18.47 -0.96
CA LEU A 216 -9.68 -18.84 0.30
C LEU A 216 -9.73 -20.36 0.47
N ASP A 217 -10.08 -21.13 -0.58
CA ASP A 217 -10.08 -22.59 -0.51
C ASP A 217 -8.69 -23.13 -0.16
N GLN A 218 -7.63 -22.58 -0.78
CA GLN A 218 -6.26 -22.96 -0.46
C GLN A 218 -5.86 -22.60 0.97
N TYR A 219 -6.30 -21.45 1.45
CA TYR A 219 -6.01 -21.00 2.81
C TYR A 219 -6.77 -21.83 3.87
N ILE A 220 -8.02 -22.18 3.59
CA ILE A 220 -8.82 -23.06 4.45
C ILE A 220 -8.14 -24.43 4.58
N ASN A 221 -7.69 -25.03 3.46
CA ASN A 221 -6.93 -26.27 3.51
C ASN A 221 -5.67 -26.15 4.37
N SER A 222 -4.93 -25.02 4.26
CA SER A 222 -3.75 -24.81 5.11
C SER A 222 -4.10 -24.67 6.60
N LEU A 223 -5.28 -24.15 6.94
CA LEU A 223 -5.77 -24.11 8.33
C LEU A 223 -6.20 -25.51 8.81
N GLU A 224 -6.79 -26.31 7.95
CA GLU A 224 -7.13 -27.70 8.25
C GLU A 224 -5.88 -28.53 8.53
N ASP A 225 -4.85 -28.42 7.67
CA ASP A 225 -3.55 -29.07 7.89
C ASP A 225 -2.90 -28.63 9.21
N PHE A 226 -3.02 -27.35 9.56
CA PHE A 226 -2.50 -26.84 10.84
C PHE A 226 -3.27 -27.42 12.02
N LYS A 227 -4.61 -27.47 11.92
CA LYS A 227 -5.48 -28.04 12.94
C LYS A 227 -5.14 -29.51 13.17
N GLU A 228 -4.95 -30.30 12.10
CA GLU A 228 -4.57 -31.71 12.20
C GLU A 228 -3.21 -31.91 12.91
N ALA A 229 -2.23 -31.03 12.66
CA ALA A 229 -0.95 -31.08 13.37
C ALA A 229 -1.13 -30.82 14.88
N VAL A 230 -2.02 -29.90 15.26
CA VAL A 230 -2.37 -29.65 16.66
C VAL A 230 -3.09 -30.86 17.28
N GLU A 231 -4.06 -31.45 16.59
CA GLU A 231 -4.82 -32.62 17.06
C GLU A 231 -3.92 -33.86 17.28
N ARG A 232 -2.88 -34.02 16.48
CA ARG A 232 -1.89 -35.10 16.62
C ARG A 232 -0.78 -34.79 17.62
N GLU A 233 -0.78 -33.60 18.21
CA GLU A 233 0.30 -33.13 19.09
C GLU A 233 1.69 -33.26 18.42
N ASP A 234 1.77 -33.01 17.09
CA ASP A 234 3.00 -33.13 16.33
C ASP A 234 3.90 -31.92 16.55
N ASP A 235 4.75 -32.00 17.55
CA ASP A 235 5.64 -30.93 17.99
C ASP A 235 6.64 -30.52 16.91
N LEU A 236 7.14 -31.47 16.12
CA LEU A 236 8.10 -31.20 15.05
C LEU A 236 7.44 -30.49 13.86
N ASP A 237 6.25 -30.93 13.43
CA ASP A 237 5.52 -30.26 12.34
C ASP A 237 5.11 -28.85 12.77
N LEU A 238 4.58 -28.69 13.97
CA LEU A 238 4.25 -27.35 14.52
C LEU A 238 5.45 -26.43 14.57
N TYR A 239 6.58 -26.89 15.12
CA TYR A 239 7.82 -26.12 15.13
C TYR A 239 8.25 -25.67 13.72
N THR A 240 8.25 -26.62 12.78
CA THR A 240 8.68 -26.38 11.39
C THR A 240 7.81 -25.34 10.70
N ARG A 241 6.48 -25.38 10.90
CA ARG A 241 5.53 -24.40 10.34
C ARG A 241 5.81 -22.98 10.86
N PHE A 242 5.98 -22.82 12.18
CA PHE A 242 6.31 -21.53 12.75
C PHE A 242 7.70 -21.03 12.36
N GLU A 243 8.70 -21.91 12.30
CA GLU A 243 10.05 -21.56 11.87
C GLU A 243 10.08 -21.10 10.40
N SER A 244 9.39 -21.82 9.52
CA SER A 244 9.26 -21.47 8.09
C SER A 244 8.62 -20.09 7.92
N SER A 245 7.51 -19.84 8.60
CA SER A 245 6.81 -18.54 8.52
C SER A 245 7.67 -17.39 9.06
N ARG A 246 8.36 -17.61 10.19
CA ARG A 246 9.32 -16.63 10.75
C ARG A 246 10.43 -16.32 9.76
N ASN A 247 11.04 -17.33 9.17
CA ASN A 247 12.17 -17.16 8.25
C ASN A 247 11.71 -16.42 6.98
N TYR A 248 10.57 -16.78 6.42
CA TYR A 248 9.99 -16.09 5.27
C TYR A 248 9.63 -14.63 5.61
N ARG A 249 8.97 -14.38 6.75
CA ARG A 249 8.64 -13.01 7.19
C ARG A 249 9.89 -12.14 7.39
N ASN A 250 10.97 -12.71 7.94
CA ASN A 250 12.23 -12.01 8.15
C ASN A 250 13.00 -11.75 6.85
N SER A 251 12.74 -12.52 5.79
CA SER A 251 13.33 -12.28 4.46
C SER A 251 12.65 -11.14 3.70
N MET A 252 11.45 -10.72 4.13
CA MET A 252 10.78 -9.59 3.51
C MET A 252 11.53 -8.28 3.80
N PRO A 253 11.64 -7.38 2.82
CA PRO A 253 12.26 -6.08 3.04
C PRO A 253 11.57 -5.33 4.20
N SER A 254 12.35 -4.86 5.16
CA SER A 254 11.85 -4.19 6.38
C SER A 254 11.33 -2.76 6.13
N SER A 255 11.46 -2.24 4.90
CA SER A 255 10.93 -0.92 4.54
C SER A 255 9.60 -1.06 3.81
N SER A 256 8.59 -0.34 4.27
CA SER A 256 7.35 -0.05 3.54
C SER A 256 7.56 0.80 2.28
N ALA A 257 8.79 1.15 1.96
CA ALA A 257 9.24 1.76 0.73
C ALA A 257 9.90 0.67 -0.12
N GLY A 258 9.46 0.51 -1.37
CA GLY A 258 9.87 -0.51 -2.34
C GLY A 258 11.35 -0.91 -2.37
N PRO A 259 11.75 -1.84 -3.25
CA PRO A 259 13.01 -2.60 -3.16
C PRO A 259 14.29 -1.80 -3.38
N ILE A 260 14.26 -0.48 -3.41
CA ILE A 260 15.42 0.33 -3.78
C ILE A 260 15.71 1.38 -2.71
N LYS A 261 16.53 1.03 -1.80
CA LYS A 261 17.73 1.66 -1.21
C LYS A 261 18.03 0.89 0.05
N LYS A 262 19.30 0.42 0.19
CA LYS A 262 19.83 0.03 1.49
C LYS A 262 19.40 1.10 2.49
N SER A 263 18.54 0.74 3.43
CA SER A 263 18.18 1.64 4.52
C SER A 263 19.40 1.67 5.44
N PHE A 264 20.11 2.76 5.44
CA PHE A 264 21.22 2.98 6.37
C PHE A 264 20.63 3.38 7.72
N ALA A 265 19.99 2.43 8.41
CA ALA A 265 19.32 2.65 9.68
C ALA A 265 20.20 2.18 10.84
N VAL A 266 20.23 3.01 11.87
CA VAL A 266 20.89 2.76 13.15
C VAL A 266 19.81 2.73 14.23
N TYR A 267 19.90 1.82 15.15
CA TYR A 267 18.99 1.70 16.30
C TYR A 267 19.73 2.12 17.56
N CYS A 268 19.11 2.95 18.38
CA CYS A 268 19.72 3.51 19.57
C CYS A 268 18.74 3.40 20.74
N ASP A 269 19.18 2.83 21.85
CA ASP A 269 18.37 2.81 23.07
C ASP A 269 18.26 4.23 23.63
N ILE A 270 17.03 4.63 23.95
CA ILE A 270 16.74 5.91 24.60
C ILE A 270 15.94 5.70 25.87
N ILE A 271 16.25 6.48 26.89
CA ILE A 271 15.43 6.61 28.07
C ILE A 271 14.21 7.46 27.70
N ASP A 272 13.03 7.07 28.14
CA ASP A 272 11.79 7.83 27.91
C ASP A 272 11.78 9.10 28.81
N GLU A 273 12.54 10.09 28.39
CA GLU A 273 12.64 11.40 29.07
C GLU A 273 12.46 12.56 28.08
N ALA A 274 11.99 13.69 28.60
CA ALA A 274 11.82 14.89 27.81
C ALA A 274 13.17 15.38 27.25
N GLY A 275 13.29 15.46 25.94
CA GLY A 275 14.49 15.93 25.25
C GLY A 275 15.43 14.83 24.73
N GLY A 276 15.20 13.55 25.01
CA GLY A 276 16.07 12.45 24.57
C GLY A 276 16.29 12.42 23.06
N ILE A 277 15.22 12.51 22.26
CA ILE A 277 15.31 12.61 20.78
C ILE A 277 16.02 13.88 20.36
N ALA A 278 15.73 15.01 21.00
CA ALA A 278 16.33 16.29 20.68
C ALA A 278 17.86 16.28 20.93
N ALA A 279 18.31 15.64 22.01
CA ALA A 279 19.73 15.50 22.30
C ALA A 279 20.47 14.72 21.19
N ILE A 280 19.95 13.57 20.77
CA ILE A 280 20.52 12.76 19.68
C ILE A 280 20.53 13.54 18.37
N ALA A 281 19.41 14.20 18.02
CA ALA A 281 19.32 15.00 16.80
C ALA A 281 20.33 16.17 16.81
N THR A 282 20.54 16.81 17.95
CA THR A 282 21.51 17.90 18.13
C THR A 282 22.95 17.38 17.99
N ILE A 283 23.28 16.24 18.59
CA ILE A 283 24.60 15.60 18.45
C ILE A 283 24.92 15.32 16.98
N LEU A 284 23.98 14.73 16.24
CA LEU A 284 24.17 14.42 14.82
C LEU A 284 24.28 15.69 13.98
N ALA A 285 23.40 16.65 14.16
CA ALA A 285 23.40 17.92 13.42
C ALA A 285 24.69 18.73 13.65
N SER A 286 25.16 18.82 14.89
CA SER A 286 26.41 19.53 15.25
C SER A 286 27.67 18.89 14.63
N ASN A 287 27.56 17.67 14.15
CA ASN A 287 28.64 16.95 13.46
C ASN A 287 28.40 16.79 11.95
N ASN A 288 27.52 17.62 11.38
CA ASN A 288 27.15 17.61 9.95
C ASN A 288 26.67 16.22 9.46
N ILE A 289 25.89 15.51 10.27
CA ILE A 289 25.24 14.25 9.89
C ILE A 289 23.76 14.52 9.72
N SER A 290 23.28 14.45 8.48
CA SER A 290 21.88 14.67 8.15
C SER A 290 21.04 13.43 8.45
N ILE A 291 19.95 13.61 9.18
CA ILE A 291 18.97 12.57 9.46
C ILE A 291 17.94 12.56 8.32
N LYS A 292 17.70 11.40 7.72
CA LYS A 292 16.66 11.20 6.71
C LYS A 292 15.30 10.97 7.35
N ASN A 293 15.29 10.13 8.39
CA ASN A 293 14.08 9.82 9.16
C ASN A 293 14.48 9.44 10.60
N ILE A 294 13.60 9.71 11.57
CA ILE A 294 13.80 9.37 12.97
C ILE A 294 12.45 8.99 13.59
N GLY A 295 12.41 7.89 14.31
CA GLY A 295 11.18 7.40 14.93
C GLY A 295 11.44 6.39 16.04
N ILE A 296 10.54 6.33 17.01
CA ILE A 296 10.58 5.34 18.09
C ILE A 296 9.96 4.05 17.58
N VAL A 297 10.68 2.94 17.75
CA VAL A 297 10.20 1.59 17.47
C VAL A 297 9.94 0.92 18.82
N HIS A 298 8.68 0.65 19.13
CA HIS A 298 8.33 -0.11 20.33
C HIS A 298 8.65 -1.59 20.11
N ASN A 299 9.70 -2.06 20.75
CA ASN A 299 9.99 -3.49 20.85
C ASN A 299 9.58 -3.96 22.25
N ARG A 300 8.64 -4.93 22.35
CA ARG A 300 8.11 -5.41 23.64
C ARG A 300 9.11 -6.19 24.49
N GLU A 301 10.27 -6.52 23.91
CA GLU A 301 11.33 -7.24 24.62
C GLU A 301 12.21 -6.34 25.51
N PHE A 302 12.08 -5.02 25.38
CA PHE A 302 12.86 -4.04 26.17
C PHE A 302 11.92 -3.00 26.73
N GLU A 303 11.99 -2.76 28.03
CA GLU A 303 11.21 -1.74 28.76
C GLU A 303 11.60 -0.30 28.37
N GLU A 304 12.68 -0.12 27.61
CA GLU A 304 13.19 1.14 27.10
C GLU A 304 12.84 1.29 25.61
N GLY A 305 12.54 2.54 25.18
CA GLY A 305 12.23 2.83 23.79
C GLY A 305 13.47 2.72 22.91
N VAL A 306 13.34 2.13 21.73
CA VAL A 306 14.40 2.07 20.72
C VAL A 306 14.14 3.14 19.66
N LEU A 307 15.06 4.07 19.48
CA LEU A 307 15.04 5.09 18.45
C LEU A 307 15.66 4.52 17.17
N ARG A 308 14.90 4.49 16.09
CA ARG A 308 15.39 4.16 14.76
C ARG A 308 15.72 5.45 14.02
N ILE A 309 16.96 5.58 13.55
CA ILE A 309 17.47 6.75 12.82
C ILE A 309 17.92 6.30 11.44
N GLU A 310 17.36 6.84 10.39
CA GLU A 310 17.77 6.58 9.00
C GLU A 310 18.65 7.70 8.45
N PHE A 311 19.66 7.31 7.68
CA PHE A 311 20.59 8.20 7.01
C PHE A 311 20.47 8.08 5.48
N TYR A 312 21.01 9.05 4.77
CA TYR A 312 20.98 9.10 3.31
C TYR A 312 21.99 8.13 2.65
N ASP A 313 23.09 7.81 3.36
CA ASP A 313 24.20 7.00 2.86
C ASP A 313 24.89 6.21 3.99
N GLU A 314 25.72 5.25 3.59
CA GLU A 314 26.42 4.35 4.49
C GLU A 314 27.51 5.05 5.31
N ASP A 315 28.17 6.07 4.76
CA ASP A 315 29.20 6.84 5.47
C ASP A 315 28.58 7.61 6.63
N SER A 316 27.46 8.29 6.38
CA SER A 316 26.69 9.00 7.41
C SER A 316 26.22 8.06 8.53
N SER A 317 25.77 6.86 8.18
CA SER A 317 25.38 5.83 9.17
C SER A 317 26.56 5.39 10.02
N LYS A 318 27.69 5.02 9.43
CA LYS A 318 28.89 4.62 10.16
C LYS A 318 29.45 5.71 11.06
N ARG A 319 29.46 6.96 10.57
CA ARG A 319 29.88 8.13 11.36
C ARG A 319 28.95 8.36 12.55
N ALA A 320 27.64 8.18 12.35
CA ALA A 320 26.65 8.32 13.40
C ALA A 320 26.82 7.29 14.51
N VAL A 321 27.07 6.01 14.14
CA VAL A 321 27.36 4.94 15.12
C VAL A 321 28.56 5.31 15.98
N GLY A 322 29.69 5.62 15.37
CA GLY A 322 30.90 5.98 16.12
C GLY A 322 30.73 7.24 16.99
N LEU A 323 29.92 8.19 16.53
CA LEU A 323 29.64 9.42 17.27
C LEU A 323 28.72 9.14 18.47
N LEU A 324 27.60 8.45 18.31
CA LEU A 324 26.67 8.15 19.37
C LEU A 324 27.28 7.26 20.45
N GLN A 325 28.13 6.29 20.08
CA GLN A 325 28.89 5.48 21.02
C GLN A 325 29.87 6.31 21.89
N LYS A 326 30.47 7.37 21.34
CA LYS A 326 31.31 8.32 22.12
C LYS A 326 30.48 9.07 23.18
N PHE A 327 29.21 9.33 22.90
CA PHE A 327 28.28 9.92 23.85
C PHE A 327 27.58 8.90 24.75
N ARG A 328 28.10 7.63 24.76
CA ARG A 328 27.63 6.52 25.59
C ARG A 328 26.24 5.99 25.29
N TYR A 329 25.72 6.26 24.09
CA TYR A 329 24.51 5.61 23.64
C TYR A 329 24.80 4.15 23.22
N ILE A 330 23.89 3.26 23.55
CA ILE A 330 23.94 1.88 23.05
C ILE A 330 23.33 1.87 21.64
N VAL A 331 24.12 1.44 20.67
CA VAL A 331 23.76 1.55 19.24
C VAL A 331 23.88 0.17 18.60
N TYR A 332 22.83 -0.20 17.84
CA TYR A 332 22.75 -1.45 17.09
C TYR A 332 22.66 -1.18 15.61
N GLU A 333 23.36 -1.97 14.81
CA GLU A 333 23.22 -2.06 13.36
C GLU A 333 22.43 -3.35 13.06
N ARG A 334 21.39 -3.25 12.23
CA ARG A 334 20.63 -4.43 11.78
C ARG A 334 20.70 -4.57 10.27
#